data_c583547879e8aa9ea277e5051539005f
#
_entry.id   c583547879e8aa9ea277e5051539005f
#
_cell.length_a   1.000
_cell.length_b   1.000
_cell.length_c   1.000
_cell.angle_alpha   90.00
_cell.angle_beta   90.00
_cell.angle_gamma   90.00
#
_symmetry.space_group_name_H-M   'P 1'
#
loop_
_entity.id
_entity.type
_entity.pdbx_description
1 polymer ?
#
loop_
_entity_poly.entity_id
_entity_poly.type
_entity_poly.pdbx_seq_one_letter_code
_entity_poly.pdbx_strand_id
1 'polypeptide(L)'
;MKLKVFDSLARYGLFWLADFTNIRNKLVTFAFGMKEKLLGKNLRELQEAAVLCGLKPFVGKQLAEWLYVKKAGSFERMTNISKASREALEQRYCTGAQAPVGVAGSSDGTRKYLFPVECSTHSGTEASAVEAVMIPDSDRKTLCVSCQAGCRMGCKFCMTGRQGWHGNLDAADIINQFISIEESTELTNTVFMGMGEPMDNYDAVSKAIEILTASWGFGWSPKRITVSSVGLLPSLKRYLDEQKCHLAISLHNPFPEERLRIMPVQKAYPVSEVISLIRRYDFSGQRRVSFEYTMFDGFNDDKVHADALIRLLRGLECRVNLIRFHKIPDFPYDCASDTAMKMFMERLNNNGILCTIRTSRGEDILAACGMLAGQHSQQ
;
A
#
# COMPACT_ATOMS: atom_id res chain seq x y z
N MET A 1 -34.13 -27.60 -3.14
CA MET A 1 -34.02 -28.11 -4.52
C MET A 1 -32.89 -27.46 -5.34
N LYS A 2 -31.92 -26.76 -4.72
CA LYS A 2 -30.78 -26.09 -5.42
C LYS A 2 -29.39 -26.73 -5.21
N LEU A 3 -29.29 -27.78 -4.40
CA LEU A 3 -28.00 -28.48 -4.17
C LEU A 3 -27.69 -29.62 -5.18
N LYS A 4 -28.66 -30.09 -5.97
CA LYS A 4 -28.47 -31.23 -6.89
C LYS A 4 -27.89 -30.89 -8.27
N VAL A 5 -27.74 -29.61 -8.61
CA VAL A 5 -27.14 -29.21 -9.90
C VAL A 5 -25.62 -29.23 -9.85
N PHE A 6 -25.01 -29.12 -8.66
CA PHE A 6 -23.55 -29.10 -8.51
C PHE A 6 -22.88 -30.48 -8.64
N ASP A 7 -23.57 -31.56 -8.26
CA ASP A 7 -23.01 -32.92 -8.36
C ASP A 7 -22.93 -33.48 -9.81
N SER A 8 -23.67 -32.88 -10.71
CA SER A 8 -23.69 -33.29 -12.13
C SER A 8 -22.49 -32.76 -12.93
N LEU A 9 -21.90 -31.64 -12.54
CA LEU A 9 -20.76 -31.00 -13.24
C LEU A 9 -19.40 -31.55 -12.82
N ALA A 10 -19.33 -32.19 -11.68
CA ALA A 10 -18.08 -32.83 -11.18
C ALA A 10 -17.69 -34.09 -11.95
N ARG A 11 -18.57 -34.65 -12.77
CA ARG A 11 -18.32 -35.91 -13.53
C ARG A 11 -17.69 -35.74 -14.92
N TYR A 12 -17.55 -34.51 -15.38
CA TYR A 12 -16.92 -34.20 -16.67
C TYR A 12 -15.58 -33.49 -16.46
N GLY A 13 -14.59 -34.23 -15.97
CA GLY A 13 -13.17 -33.97 -15.81
C GLY A 13 -12.51 -32.78 -16.56
N LEU A 14 -13.01 -31.57 -16.40
CA LEU A 14 -12.42 -30.36 -16.94
C LEU A 14 -11.69 -29.62 -15.79
N PHE A 15 -10.42 -29.93 -15.67
CA PHE A 15 -9.46 -29.22 -14.83
C PHE A 15 -9.22 -27.81 -15.34
N TRP A 16 -9.86 -26.81 -14.70
CA TRP A 16 -9.46 -25.41 -14.69
C TRP A 16 -9.74 -24.83 -13.30
N LEU A 17 -8.84 -25.14 -12.35
CA LEU A 17 -8.98 -24.76 -10.92
C LEU A 17 -8.76 -23.27 -10.63
N ALA A 18 -8.36 -22.45 -11.60
CA ALA A 18 -8.12 -21.02 -11.40
C ALA A 18 -9.37 -20.13 -11.51
N ASP A 19 -10.43 -20.59 -12.15
CA ASP A 19 -11.63 -19.75 -12.43
C ASP A 19 -12.76 -19.87 -11.41
N PHE A 20 -12.79 -20.94 -10.60
CA PHE A 20 -13.93 -21.20 -9.70
C PHE A 20 -14.06 -20.21 -8.54
N THR A 21 -12.95 -19.69 -8.03
CA THR A 21 -12.98 -18.68 -6.95
C THR A 21 -13.55 -17.36 -7.46
N ASN A 22 -13.20 -16.99 -8.68
CA ASN A 22 -13.67 -15.76 -9.31
C ASN A 22 -15.16 -15.84 -9.70
N ILE A 23 -15.63 -17.02 -10.14
CA ILE A 23 -17.05 -17.28 -10.46
C ILE A 23 -17.88 -17.32 -9.16
N ARG A 24 -17.36 -17.89 -8.08
CA ARG A 24 -18.06 -17.95 -6.79
C ARG A 24 -18.23 -16.56 -6.17
N ASN A 25 -17.21 -15.72 -6.22
CA ASN A 25 -17.29 -14.34 -5.75
C ASN A 25 -18.26 -13.51 -6.59
N LYS A 26 -18.26 -13.66 -7.92
CA LYS A 26 -19.23 -13.01 -8.83
C LYS A 26 -20.69 -13.45 -8.57
N LEU A 27 -20.92 -14.72 -8.22
CA LEU A 27 -22.24 -15.23 -7.89
C LEU A 27 -22.74 -14.77 -6.51
N VAL A 28 -21.84 -14.62 -5.54
CA VAL A 28 -22.18 -14.13 -4.19
C VAL A 28 -22.53 -12.65 -4.23
N THR A 29 -21.78 -11.82 -4.94
CA THR A 29 -22.06 -10.38 -5.11
C THR A 29 -23.44 -10.15 -5.76
N PHE A 30 -23.83 -11.01 -6.71
CA PHE A 30 -25.13 -10.94 -7.35
C PHE A 30 -26.31 -11.37 -6.45
N ALA A 31 -26.04 -12.25 -5.47
CA ALA A 31 -27.07 -12.76 -4.56
C ALA A 31 -27.45 -11.76 -3.44
N PHE A 32 -26.58 -10.79 -3.13
CA PHE A 32 -26.82 -9.80 -2.05
C PHE A 32 -27.18 -8.40 -2.53
N GLY A 33 -27.40 -8.19 -3.82
CA GLY A 33 -27.83 -6.89 -4.38
C GLY A 33 -26.75 -5.79 -4.37
N MET A 34 -25.51 -6.09 -3.98
CA MET A 34 -24.39 -5.14 -4.06
C MET A 34 -23.82 -5.13 -5.47
N LYS A 35 -23.71 -3.95 -6.07
CA LYS A 35 -23.12 -3.76 -7.40
C LYS A 35 -21.60 -3.93 -7.31
N GLU A 36 -21.03 -4.59 -8.31
CA GLU A 36 -19.58 -4.76 -8.42
C GLU A 36 -18.89 -3.41 -8.72
N LYS A 37 -17.76 -3.10 -8.06
CA LYS A 37 -16.97 -1.88 -8.30
C LYS A 37 -16.24 -1.96 -9.64
N LEU A 38 -16.27 -0.88 -10.45
CA LEU A 38 -15.42 -0.73 -11.64
C LEU A 38 -14.03 -0.21 -11.28
N LEU A 39 -13.92 0.62 -10.26
CA LEU A 39 -12.62 1.06 -9.73
C LEU A 39 -11.78 -0.16 -9.33
N GLY A 40 -10.46 -0.07 -9.52
CA GLY A 40 -9.54 -1.17 -9.25
C GLY A 40 -9.48 -2.23 -10.34
N LYS A 41 -10.32 -2.17 -11.38
CA LYS A 41 -10.24 -3.05 -12.54
C LYS A 41 -9.19 -2.55 -13.53
N ASN A 42 -8.36 -3.47 -14.08
CA ASN A 42 -7.47 -3.12 -15.17
C ASN A 42 -8.23 -2.97 -16.51
N LEU A 43 -7.50 -2.55 -17.55
CA LEU A 43 -8.15 -2.27 -18.85
C LEU A 43 -8.90 -3.48 -19.42
N ARG A 44 -8.31 -4.68 -19.30
CA ARG A 44 -8.95 -5.92 -19.79
C ARG A 44 -10.25 -6.20 -19.03
N GLU A 45 -10.23 -6.09 -17.73
CA GLU A 45 -11.41 -6.29 -16.89
C GLU A 45 -12.51 -5.24 -17.13
N LEU A 46 -12.13 -3.98 -17.44
CA LEU A 46 -13.08 -2.94 -17.82
C LEU A 46 -13.70 -3.22 -19.21
N GLN A 47 -12.92 -3.77 -20.13
CA GLN A 47 -13.44 -4.22 -21.43
C GLN A 47 -14.40 -5.40 -21.29
N GLU A 48 -14.06 -6.38 -20.44
CA GLU A 48 -14.93 -7.51 -20.11
C GLU A 48 -16.23 -7.02 -19.44
N ALA A 49 -16.15 -6.06 -18.49
CA ALA A 49 -17.32 -5.46 -17.86
C ALA A 49 -18.24 -4.77 -18.87
N ALA A 50 -17.68 -4.04 -19.85
CA ALA A 50 -18.44 -3.43 -20.92
C ALA A 50 -19.18 -4.50 -21.77
N VAL A 51 -18.48 -5.56 -22.18
CA VAL A 51 -19.07 -6.67 -22.96
C VAL A 51 -20.18 -7.37 -22.19
N LEU A 52 -20.01 -7.60 -20.89
CA LEU A 52 -21.05 -8.20 -20.03
C LEU A 52 -22.32 -7.34 -19.92
N CYS A 53 -22.24 -6.05 -20.23
CA CYS A 53 -23.38 -5.13 -20.33
C CYS A 53 -23.90 -4.97 -21.78
N GLY A 54 -23.47 -5.82 -22.71
CA GLY A 54 -23.89 -5.75 -24.14
C GLY A 54 -23.21 -4.60 -24.91
N LEU A 55 -22.15 -3.99 -24.37
CA LEU A 55 -21.42 -2.87 -24.97
C LEU A 55 -20.20 -3.35 -25.75
N LYS A 56 -19.69 -2.51 -26.65
CA LYS A 56 -18.46 -2.82 -27.38
C LYS A 56 -17.22 -2.71 -26.46
N PRO A 57 -16.14 -3.51 -26.67
CA PRO A 57 -14.95 -3.50 -25.83
C PRO A 57 -14.27 -2.13 -25.70
N PHE A 58 -14.36 -1.26 -26.72
CA PHE A 58 -13.76 0.07 -26.66
C PHE A 58 -14.33 0.95 -25.53
N VAL A 59 -15.57 0.67 -25.06
CA VAL A 59 -16.16 1.36 -23.90
C VAL A 59 -15.33 1.15 -22.65
N GLY A 60 -14.63 0.01 -22.53
CA GLY A 60 -13.68 -0.22 -21.43
C GLY A 60 -12.54 0.79 -21.38
N LYS A 61 -12.04 1.29 -22.53
CA LYS A 61 -11.05 2.39 -22.58
C LYS A 61 -11.66 3.71 -22.11
N GLN A 62 -12.90 3.99 -22.49
CA GLN A 62 -13.62 5.19 -22.02
C GLN A 62 -13.84 5.12 -20.51
N LEU A 63 -14.21 3.94 -19.97
CA LEU A 63 -14.33 3.74 -18.53
C LEU A 63 -12.99 3.97 -17.81
N ALA A 64 -11.88 3.44 -18.31
CA ALA A 64 -10.56 3.65 -17.76
C ALA A 64 -10.19 5.15 -17.73
N GLU A 65 -10.42 5.88 -18.82
CA GLU A 65 -10.19 7.33 -18.88
C GLU A 65 -11.02 8.08 -17.86
N TRP A 66 -12.31 7.75 -17.71
CA TRP A 66 -13.18 8.41 -16.74
C TRP A 66 -12.81 8.10 -15.29
N LEU A 67 -12.52 6.84 -14.99
CA LEU A 67 -12.21 6.41 -13.63
C LEU A 67 -10.82 6.90 -13.18
N TYR A 68 -9.80 6.78 -14.02
CA TYR A 68 -8.41 6.95 -13.58
C TYR A 68 -7.78 8.29 -14.00
N VAL A 69 -8.18 8.83 -15.16
CA VAL A 69 -7.64 10.12 -15.64
C VAL A 69 -8.52 11.27 -15.19
N LYS A 70 -9.83 11.18 -15.44
CA LYS A 70 -10.81 12.22 -15.10
C LYS A 70 -11.37 12.08 -13.68
N LYS A 71 -11.12 10.95 -13.02
CA LYS A 71 -11.50 10.67 -11.62
C LYS A 71 -12.98 10.89 -11.35
N ALA A 72 -13.83 10.35 -12.25
CA ALA A 72 -15.27 10.50 -12.15
C ALA A 72 -15.86 9.59 -11.08
N GLY A 73 -16.51 10.16 -10.10
CA GLY A 73 -17.19 9.42 -9.01
C GLY A 73 -18.57 8.86 -9.40
N SER A 74 -19.13 9.22 -10.57
CA SER A 74 -20.44 8.72 -11.03
C SER A 74 -20.48 8.52 -12.53
N PHE A 75 -21.41 7.64 -13.01
CA PHE A 75 -21.62 7.41 -14.44
C PHE A 75 -22.18 8.63 -15.17
N GLU A 76 -22.94 9.50 -14.50
CA GLU A 76 -23.51 10.71 -15.09
C GLU A 76 -22.43 11.63 -15.67
N ARG A 77 -21.26 11.70 -15.04
CA ARG A 77 -20.12 12.49 -15.49
C ARG A 77 -19.47 11.96 -16.77
N MET A 78 -19.75 10.70 -17.16
CA MET A 78 -19.10 10.01 -18.29
C MET A 78 -19.78 10.38 -19.63
N THR A 79 -19.65 11.65 -20.04
CA THR A 79 -20.46 12.25 -21.12
C THR A 79 -20.20 11.69 -22.51
N ASN A 80 -19.06 11.06 -22.79
CA ASN A 80 -18.78 10.38 -24.07
C ASN A 80 -19.25 8.91 -24.11
N ILE A 81 -19.89 8.43 -23.03
CA ILE A 81 -20.62 7.17 -22.99
C ILE A 81 -22.11 7.50 -23.09
N SER A 82 -22.83 6.88 -24.03
CA SER A 82 -24.27 7.17 -24.25
C SER A 82 -25.07 6.93 -22.95
N LYS A 83 -26.20 7.65 -22.82
CA LYS A 83 -27.09 7.49 -21.65
C LYS A 83 -27.52 6.03 -21.48
N ALA A 84 -27.98 5.38 -22.54
CA ALA A 84 -28.37 3.97 -22.49
C ALA A 84 -27.24 3.03 -22.06
N SER A 85 -25.99 3.31 -22.51
CA SER A 85 -24.81 2.53 -22.08
C SER A 85 -24.46 2.75 -20.61
N ARG A 86 -24.60 3.98 -20.09
CA ARG A 86 -24.39 4.28 -18.68
C ARG A 86 -25.42 3.59 -17.79
N GLU A 87 -26.70 3.60 -18.22
CA GLU A 87 -27.79 2.90 -17.52
C GLU A 87 -27.55 1.37 -17.50
N ALA A 88 -27.10 0.79 -18.61
CA ALA A 88 -26.76 -0.63 -18.68
C ALA A 88 -25.59 -1.00 -17.73
N LEU A 89 -24.57 -0.15 -17.66
CA LEU A 89 -23.46 -0.32 -16.72
C LEU A 89 -23.95 -0.19 -15.26
N GLU A 90 -24.76 0.83 -14.97
CA GLU A 90 -25.24 1.12 -13.63
C GLU A 90 -26.17 0.04 -13.06
N GLN A 91 -26.86 -0.74 -13.91
CA GLN A 91 -27.64 -1.89 -13.47
C GLN A 91 -26.76 -2.95 -12.79
N ARG A 92 -25.51 -3.10 -13.20
CA ARG A 92 -24.60 -4.17 -12.76
C ARG A 92 -23.47 -3.70 -11.88
N TYR A 93 -22.98 -2.49 -12.14
CA TYR A 93 -21.78 -1.94 -11.54
C TYR A 93 -22.06 -0.64 -10.81
N CYS A 94 -21.16 -0.31 -9.88
CA CYS A 94 -20.97 1.05 -9.38
C CYS A 94 -19.55 1.52 -9.77
N THR A 95 -19.31 2.83 -9.76
CA THR A 95 -17.95 3.36 -10.00
C THR A 95 -16.97 2.85 -8.95
N GLY A 96 -17.41 2.73 -7.71
CA GLY A 96 -16.58 2.31 -6.57
C GLY A 96 -15.88 3.48 -5.87
N ALA A 97 -16.04 4.72 -6.35
CA ALA A 97 -15.52 5.90 -5.68
C ALA A 97 -16.30 6.18 -4.40
N GLN A 98 -15.58 6.37 -3.29
CA GLN A 98 -16.15 6.63 -1.97
C GLN A 98 -15.39 7.75 -1.28
N ALA A 99 -16.13 8.78 -0.84
CA ALA A 99 -15.55 9.90 -0.13
C ALA A 99 -14.98 9.48 1.24
N PRO A 100 -13.93 10.14 1.74
CA PRO A 100 -13.47 9.96 3.10
C PRO A 100 -14.55 10.41 4.09
N VAL A 101 -14.66 9.72 5.22
CA VAL A 101 -15.61 10.04 6.31
C VAL A 101 -15.02 10.99 7.35
N GLY A 102 -13.71 11.25 7.28
CA GLY A 102 -13.03 12.19 8.15
C GLY A 102 -11.79 12.78 7.47
N VAL A 103 -11.50 14.04 7.79
CA VAL A 103 -10.30 14.74 7.31
C VAL A 103 -9.72 15.52 8.49
N ALA A 104 -8.42 15.37 8.74
CA ALA A 104 -7.66 16.17 9.71
C ALA A 104 -6.53 16.90 9.00
N GLY A 105 -6.34 18.18 9.32
CA GLY A 105 -5.27 19.02 8.75
C GLY A 105 -4.23 19.38 9.80
N SER A 106 -2.96 19.21 9.46
CA SER A 106 -1.81 19.63 10.25
C SER A 106 -1.39 21.04 9.94
N SER A 107 -0.75 21.71 10.91
CA SER A 107 -0.14 23.04 10.74
C SER A 107 0.95 23.09 9.66
N ASP A 108 1.56 21.96 9.33
CA ASP A 108 2.58 21.83 8.28
C ASP A 108 2.00 21.57 6.87
N GLY A 109 0.67 21.62 6.73
CA GLY A 109 -0.05 21.36 5.49
C GLY A 109 -0.35 19.90 5.21
N THR A 110 0.12 18.97 6.04
CA THR A 110 -0.21 17.54 5.92
C THR A 110 -1.70 17.33 6.17
N ARG A 111 -2.34 16.47 5.38
CA ARG A 111 -3.75 16.10 5.55
C ARG A 111 -3.89 14.59 5.70
N LYS A 112 -4.66 14.18 6.71
CA LYS A 112 -5.00 12.78 6.98
C LYS A 112 -6.47 12.55 6.65
N TYR A 113 -6.73 11.54 5.84
CA TYR A 113 -8.05 11.15 5.36
C TYR A 113 -8.42 9.79 5.94
N LEU A 114 -9.64 9.65 6.45
CA LEU A 114 -10.18 8.38 6.95
C LEU A 114 -11.19 7.84 5.95
N PHE A 115 -10.91 6.64 5.41
CA PHE A 115 -11.77 5.95 4.46
C PHE A 115 -12.46 4.76 5.11
N PRO A 116 -13.78 4.63 5.00
CA PRO A 116 -14.46 3.39 5.33
C PRO A 116 -14.13 2.35 4.28
N VAL A 117 -13.90 1.12 4.70
CA VAL A 117 -13.56 -0.01 3.83
C VAL A 117 -14.28 -1.27 4.27
N GLU A 118 -14.55 -2.15 3.32
CA GLU A 118 -15.03 -3.50 3.57
C GLU A 118 -13.88 -4.47 3.28
N CYS A 119 -13.35 -5.06 4.33
CA CYS A 119 -12.16 -5.91 4.24
C CYS A 119 -12.53 -7.38 4.12
N SER A 120 -11.88 -8.09 3.21
CA SER A 120 -11.97 -9.54 3.14
C SER A 120 -11.18 -10.18 4.27
N THR A 121 -11.85 -10.98 5.09
CA THR A 121 -11.28 -11.77 6.19
C THR A 121 -11.46 -13.26 5.92
N HIS A 122 -10.90 -14.12 6.77
CA HIS A 122 -11.13 -15.56 6.68
C HIS A 122 -12.58 -15.96 6.99
N SER A 123 -13.29 -15.13 7.76
CA SER A 123 -14.70 -15.35 8.18
C SER A 123 -15.73 -14.66 7.27
N GLY A 124 -15.29 -13.85 6.33
CA GLY A 124 -16.17 -13.09 5.42
C GLY A 124 -15.71 -11.65 5.23
N THR A 125 -16.65 -10.74 5.03
CA THR A 125 -16.37 -9.30 4.89
C THR A 125 -16.69 -8.57 6.17
N GLU A 126 -15.76 -7.74 6.64
CA GLU A 126 -15.92 -6.92 7.85
C GLU A 126 -15.74 -5.45 7.52
N ALA A 127 -16.58 -4.59 8.12
CA ALA A 127 -16.45 -3.15 8.01
C ALA A 127 -15.27 -2.66 8.86
N SER A 128 -14.44 -1.79 8.29
CA SER A 128 -13.28 -1.20 8.94
C SER A 128 -13.01 0.19 8.39
N ALA A 129 -11.94 0.83 8.83
CA ALA A 129 -11.48 2.10 8.30
C ALA A 129 -9.96 2.11 8.13
N VAL A 130 -9.49 2.84 7.12
CA VAL A 130 -8.07 3.04 6.88
C VAL A 130 -7.75 4.50 6.68
N GLU A 131 -6.54 4.88 7.02
CA GLU A 131 -6.05 6.25 6.88
C GLU A 131 -5.11 6.37 5.68
N ALA A 132 -5.26 7.46 4.93
CA ALA A 132 -4.29 7.91 3.94
C ALA A 132 -3.78 9.30 4.33
N VAL A 133 -2.52 9.61 4.01
CA VAL A 133 -1.91 10.88 4.38
C VAL A 133 -1.33 11.57 3.15
N MET A 134 -1.85 12.76 2.84
CA MET A 134 -1.26 13.65 1.84
C MET A 134 -0.20 14.53 2.51
N ILE A 135 1.02 14.47 2.00
CA ILE A 135 2.19 15.17 2.53
C ILE A 135 2.70 16.14 1.48
N PRO A 136 2.57 17.48 1.71
CA PRO A 136 3.16 18.47 0.84
C PRO A 136 4.67 18.62 1.11
N ASP A 137 5.47 18.80 0.07
CA ASP A 137 6.90 19.07 0.17
C ASP A 137 7.37 19.83 -1.07
N SER A 138 7.53 21.14 -0.96
CA SER A 138 7.85 22.05 -2.09
C SER A 138 6.90 21.82 -3.26
N ASP A 139 7.39 21.30 -4.37
CA ASP A 139 6.66 21.00 -5.62
C ASP A 139 6.09 19.58 -5.64
N ARG A 140 6.24 18.80 -4.56
CA ARG A 140 5.72 17.43 -4.47
C ARG A 140 4.54 17.35 -3.52
N LYS A 141 3.52 16.63 -3.96
CA LYS A 141 2.43 16.16 -3.12
C LYS A 141 2.46 14.65 -3.10
N THR A 142 2.89 14.09 -1.98
CA THR A 142 3.06 12.64 -1.81
C THR A 142 1.89 12.07 -1.04
N LEU A 143 1.24 11.05 -1.59
CA LEU A 143 0.21 10.30 -0.88
C LEU A 143 0.82 9.06 -0.23
N CYS A 144 0.73 8.98 1.10
CA CYS A 144 1.00 7.79 1.87
C CYS A 144 -0.27 6.96 1.94
N VAL A 145 -0.27 5.76 1.33
CA VAL A 145 -1.48 4.94 1.16
C VAL A 145 -1.42 3.68 2.02
N SER A 146 -2.60 3.23 2.43
CA SER A 146 -2.83 1.99 3.15
C SER A 146 -3.22 0.87 2.20
N CYS A 147 -2.83 -0.37 2.52
CA CYS A 147 -3.17 -1.57 1.76
C CYS A 147 -3.87 -2.66 2.59
N GLN A 148 -3.96 -2.49 3.90
CA GLN A 148 -4.70 -3.38 4.81
C GLN A 148 -5.37 -2.54 5.90
N ALA A 149 -6.46 -3.04 6.47
CA ALA A 149 -6.95 -2.58 7.76
C ALA A 149 -6.20 -3.35 8.85
N GLY A 150 -5.40 -2.64 9.66
CA GLY A 150 -4.45 -3.26 10.57
C GLY A 150 -3.25 -3.92 9.87
N CYS A 151 -2.45 -4.72 10.59
CA CYS A 151 -1.26 -5.36 10.05
C CYS A 151 -0.87 -6.60 10.87
N ARG A 152 -0.57 -7.73 10.19
CA ARG A 152 -0.14 -8.99 10.86
C ARG A 152 1.29 -8.98 11.36
N MET A 153 2.10 -8.04 10.91
CA MET A 153 3.54 -8.07 11.19
C MET A 153 3.88 -7.81 12.66
N GLY A 154 2.97 -7.19 13.40
CA GLY A 154 3.06 -7.03 14.85
C GLY A 154 4.25 -6.19 15.31
N CYS A 155 4.75 -5.26 14.48
CA CYS A 155 5.82 -4.34 14.86
C CYS A 155 5.41 -3.54 16.10
N LYS A 156 6.18 -3.65 17.19
CA LYS A 156 5.77 -3.12 18.50
C LYS A 156 5.78 -1.60 18.59
N PHE A 157 6.52 -0.94 17.71
CA PHE A 157 6.62 0.51 17.60
C PHE A 157 5.62 1.13 16.62
N CYS A 158 4.69 0.34 16.08
CA CYS A 158 3.73 0.78 15.08
C CYS A 158 2.29 0.56 15.58
N MET A 159 1.48 1.62 15.59
CA MET A 159 0.08 1.56 16.02
C MET A 159 -0.73 0.57 15.18
N THR A 160 -0.55 0.59 13.85
CA THR A 160 -1.20 -0.36 12.94
C THR A 160 -0.84 -1.82 13.25
N GLY A 161 0.46 -2.09 13.55
CA GLY A 161 0.93 -3.44 13.90
C GLY A 161 0.40 -3.94 15.24
N ARG A 162 0.13 -3.03 16.18
CA ARG A 162 -0.41 -3.36 17.51
C ARG A 162 -1.91 -3.66 17.51
N GLN A 163 -2.64 -3.13 16.56
CA GLN A 163 -4.09 -3.39 16.42
C GLN A 163 -4.40 -4.78 15.88
N GLY A 164 -3.40 -5.47 15.35
CA GLY A 164 -3.61 -6.72 14.63
C GLY A 164 -4.12 -6.48 13.20
N TRP A 165 -4.59 -7.54 12.57
CA TRP A 165 -5.07 -7.50 11.18
C TRP A 165 -6.58 -7.68 11.14
N HIS A 166 -7.26 -6.77 10.45
CA HIS A 166 -8.70 -6.76 10.26
C HIS A 166 -9.12 -7.11 8.83
N GLY A 167 -8.17 -7.11 7.87
CA GLY A 167 -8.43 -7.57 6.51
C GLY A 167 -7.59 -6.85 5.45
N ASN A 168 -7.61 -7.42 4.24
CA ASN A 168 -6.94 -6.87 3.08
C ASN A 168 -7.86 -5.90 2.34
N LEU A 169 -7.30 -4.78 1.86
CA LEU A 169 -7.94 -3.91 0.90
C LEU A 169 -7.87 -4.54 -0.49
N ASP A 170 -8.93 -4.36 -1.28
CA ASP A 170 -8.87 -4.64 -2.70
C ASP A 170 -8.19 -3.50 -3.49
N ALA A 171 -7.94 -3.71 -4.77
CA ALA A 171 -7.34 -2.67 -5.61
C ALA A 171 -8.24 -1.42 -5.76
N ALA A 172 -9.58 -1.58 -5.65
CA ALA A 172 -10.48 -0.45 -5.67
C ALA A 172 -10.31 0.45 -4.46
N ASP A 173 -10.22 -0.14 -3.26
CA ASP A 173 -10.04 0.60 -2.01
C ASP A 173 -8.67 1.30 -1.96
N ILE A 174 -7.62 0.66 -2.52
CA ILE A 174 -6.31 1.28 -2.64
C ILE A 174 -6.37 2.50 -3.60
N ILE A 175 -6.94 2.33 -4.80
CA ILE A 175 -7.05 3.41 -5.81
C ILE A 175 -8.01 4.51 -5.36
N ASN A 176 -9.03 4.18 -4.56
CA ASN A 176 -9.97 5.15 -4.02
C ASN A 176 -9.26 6.23 -3.19
N GLN A 177 -8.21 5.88 -2.47
CA GLN A 177 -7.41 6.85 -1.70
C GLN A 177 -6.75 7.91 -2.59
N PHE A 178 -6.49 7.62 -3.86
CA PHE A 178 -5.90 8.58 -4.82
C PHE A 178 -6.93 9.50 -5.46
N ILE A 179 -8.15 9.00 -5.69
CA ILE A 179 -9.14 9.74 -6.49
C ILE A 179 -10.12 10.55 -5.64
N SER A 180 -10.30 10.18 -4.36
CA SER A 180 -11.34 10.71 -3.50
C SER A 180 -10.85 11.72 -2.45
N ILE A 181 -9.63 12.21 -2.59
CA ILE A 181 -9.08 13.32 -1.78
C ILE A 181 -9.10 14.63 -2.56
N GLU A 182 -9.06 15.73 -1.85
CA GLU A 182 -9.13 17.10 -2.43
C GLU A 182 -7.96 17.35 -3.39
N GLU A 183 -6.73 16.96 -3.01
CA GLU A 183 -5.51 17.14 -3.81
C GLU A 183 -5.30 16.07 -4.90
N SER A 184 -6.31 15.30 -5.20
CA SER A 184 -6.26 14.16 -6.13
C SER A 184 -5.59 14.50 -7.47
N THR A 185 -5.83 15.69 -8.03
CA THR A 185 -5.25 16.12 -9.32
C THR A 185 -3.82 16.65 -9.22
N GLU A 186 -3.36 16.95 -8.01
CA GLU A 186 -2.06 17.54 -7.73
C GLU A 186 -1.02 16.53 -7.24
N LEU A 187 -1.45 15.29 -6.98
CA LEU A 187 -0.55 14.24 -6.50
C LEU A 187 0.57 13.97 -7.49
N THR A 188 1.80 13.98 -6.99
CA THR A 188 3.01 13.73 -7.80
C THR A 188 3.68 12.40 -7.48
N ASN A 189 3.56 11.92 -6.24
CA ASN A 189 4.25 10.73 -5.74
C ASN A 189 3.34 9.92 -4.81
N THR A 190 3.69 8.66 -4.61
CA THR A 190 3.06 7.84 -3.56
C THR A 190 4.07 6.95 -2.86
N VAL A 191 3.77 6.67 -1.59
CA VAL A 191 4.49 5.69 -0.77
C VAL A 191 3.47 4.72 -0.16
N PHE A 192 3.70 3.43 -0.31
CA PHE A 192 2.94 2.39 0.38
C PHE A 192 3.57 2.16 1.76
N MET A 193 3.36 3.14 2.65
CA MET A 193 3.89 3.19 4.02
C MET A 193 2.80 3.53 5.04
N GLY A 194 1.54 3.44 4.65
CA GLY A 194 0.38 3.58 5.52
C GLY A 194 0.10 2.30 6.30
N MET A 195 -1.18 1.98 6.50
CA MET A 195 -1.59 0.80 7.22
C MET A 195 -1.42 -0.46 6.37
N GLY A 196 -0.82 -1.51 6.98
CA GLY A 196 -0.62 -2.82 6.35
C GLY A 196 0.79 -3.07 5.82
N GLU A 197 1.02 -4.33 5.43
CA GLU A 197 2.24 -4.80 4.77
C GLU A 197 1.95 -5.07 3.30
N PRO A 198 2.52 -4.31 2.35
CA PRO A 198 2.24 -4.48 0.93
C PRO A 198 2.55 -5.87 0.38
N MET A 199 3.56 -6.55 0.91
CA MET A 199 3.90 -7.90 0.46
C MET A 199 2.96 -8.98 1.02
N ASP A 200 2.19 -8.69 2.08
CA ASP A 200 1.13 -9.56 2.60
C ASP A 200 -0.19 -9.40 1.81
N ASN A 201 -0.33 -8.30 1.05
CA ASN A 201 -1.45 -8.01 0.14
C ASN A 201 -0.96 -7.73 -1.29
N TYR A 202 0.02 -8.49 -1.76
CA TYR A 202 0.78 -8.15 -2.96
C TYR A 202 -0.07 -8.11 -4.24
N ASP A 203 -1.05 -8.99 -4.40
CA ASP A 203 -1.86 -9.03 -5.62
C ASP A 203 -2.69 -7.75 -5.81
N ALA A 204 -3.31 -7.22 -4.75
CA ALA A 204 -4.04 -5.96 -4.80
C ALA A 204 -3.09 -4.77 -4.99
N VAL A 205 -1.94 -4.76 -4.31
CA VAL A 205 -0.91 -3.72 -4.45
C VAL A 205 -0.31 -3.73 -5.85
N SER A 206 0.01 -4.89 -6.42
CA SER A 206 0.53 -5.03 -7.79
C SER A 206 -0.46 -4.49 -8.82
N LYS A 207 -1.74 -4.81 -8.65
CA LYS A 207 -2.81 -4.30 -9.51
C LYS A 207 -3.00 -2.79 -9.39
N ALA A 208 -2.92 -2.24 -8.19
CA ALA A 208 -2.94 -0.80 -7.99
C ALA A 208 -1.73 -0.11 -8.67
N ILE A 209 -0.53 -0.70 -8.59
CA ILE A 209 0.67 -0.21 -9.29
C ILE A 209 0.49 -0.27 -10.81
N GLU A 210 -0.11 -1.33 -11.35
CA GLU A 210 -0.45 -1.42 -12.78
C GLU A 210 -1.33 -0.23 -13.19
N ILE A 211 -2.41 0.06 -12.45
CA ILE A 211 -3.31 1.19 -12.73
C ILE A 211 -2.57 2.53 -12.63
N LEU A 212 -1.71 2.70 -11.63
CA LEU A 212 -0.95 3.95 -11.45
C LEU A 212 0.08 4.17 -12.56
N THR A 213 0.66 3.12 -13.14
CA THR A 213 1.76 3.25 -14.11
C THR A 213 1.34 3.09 -15.56
N ALA A 214 0.24 2.41 -15.84
CA ALA A 214 -0.23 2.17 -17.19
C ALA A 214 -0.69 3.46 -17.90
N SER A 215 -0.46 3.55 -19.20
CA SER A 215 -0.85 4.71 -20.04
C SER A 215 -2.37 4.93 -20.12
N TRP A 216 -3.16 3.89 -19.90
CA TRP A 216 -4.61 3.96 -19.81
C TRP A 216 -5.12 4.31 -18.40
N GLY A 217 -4.24 4.32 -17.39
CA GLY A 217 -4.50 4.66 -16.00
C GLY A 217 -3.99 6.06 -15.66
N PHE A 218 -3.26 6.17 -14.54
CA PHE A 218 -2.68 7.46 -14.13
C PHE A 218 -1.46 7.89 -14.96
N GLY A 219 -0.79 6.96 -15.66
CA GLY A 219 0.37 7.23 -16.49
C GLY A 219 1.63 7.66 -15.71
N TRP A 220 1.71 7.33 -14.43
CA TRP A 220 2.84 7.72 -13.60
C TRP A 220 4.10 6.92 -13.94
N SER A 221 5.25 7.59 -13.88
CA SER A 221 6.53 6.88 -13.89
C SER A 221 6.66 6.01 -12.64
N PRO A 222 7.16 4.77 -12.74
CA PRO A 222 7.48 3.93 -11.58
C PRO A 222 8.37 4.62 -10.52
N LYS A 223 9.19 5.59 -10.91
CA LYS A 223 10.02 6.40 -10.02
C LYS A 223 9.23 7.26 -9.03
N ARG A 224 7.93 7.47 -9.28
CA ARG A 224 7.04 8.23 -8.38
C ARG A 224 6.43 7.37 -7.29
N ILE A 225 6.68 6.05 -7.32
CA ILE A 225 6.07 5.07 -6.44
C ILE A 225 7.16 4.40 -5.61
N THR A 226 7.00 4.38 -4.30
CA THR A 226 7.85 3.61 -3.37
C THR A 226 6.97 2.62 -2.61
N VAL A 227 7.35 1.35 -2.66
CA VAL A 227 6.68 0.30 -1.89
C VAL A 227 7.58 -0.10 -0.72
N SER A 228 7.04 0.00 0.49
CA SER A 228 7.73 -0.45 1.70
C SER A 228 7.42 -1.91 2.01
N SER A 229 8.36 -2.61 2.63
CA SER A 229 8.14 -3.95 3.15
C SER A 229 9.05 -4.27 4.33
N VAL A 230 8.58 -5.11 5.22
CA VAL A 230 9.40 -5.73 6.28
C VAL A 230 10.23 -6.91 5.75
N GLY A 231 9.98 -7.35 4.48
CA GLY A 231 10.78 -8.36 3.80
C GLY A 231 10.16 -9.75 3.71
N LEU A 232 8.86 -9.88 3.43
CA LEU A 232 8.21 -11.17 3.17
C LEU A 232 8.77 -11.79 1.87
N LEU A 233 9.75 -12.69 2.00
CA LEU A 233 10.60 -13.16 0.89
C LEU A 233 9.84 -13.64 -0.36
N PRO A 234 8.77 -14.47 -0.28
CA PRO A 234 8.09 -14.95 -1.48
C PRO A 234 7.49 -13.79 -2.32
N SER A 235 6.74 -12.90 -1.67
CA SER A 235 6.10 -11.77 -2.34
C SER A 235 7.11 -10.68 -2.69
N LEU A 236 8.15 -10.49 -1.88
CA LEU A 236 9.24 -9.57 -2.18
C LEU A 236 9.99 -10.00 -3.45
N LYS A 237 10.23 -11.30 -3.63
CA LYS A 237 10.84 -11.82 -4.86
C LYS A 237 9.95 -11.53 -6.07
N ARG A 238 8.65 -11.80 -5.99
CA ARG A 238 7.68 -11.45 -7.05
C ARG A 238 7.73 -9.95 -7.37
N TYR A 239 7.71 -9.10 -6.35
CA TYR A 239 7.81 -7.65 -6.53
C TYR A 239 9.10 -7.25 -7.27
N LEU A 240 10.23 -7.84 -6.90
CA LEU A 240 11.52 -7.55 -7.53
C LEU A 240 11.58 -8.01 -8.99
N ASP A 241 10.91 -9.09 -9.34
CA ASP A 241 10.81 -9.62 -10.70
C ASP A 241 9.82 -8.81 -11.57
N GLU A 242 8.67 -8.43 -11.00
CA GLU A 242 7.53 -7.88 -11.75
C GLU A 242 7.53 -6.35 -11.81
N GLN A 243 7.98 -5.65 -10.75
CA GLN A 243 7.82 -4.20 -10.59
C GLN A 243 9.12 -3.41 -10.85
N LYS A 244 8.94 -2.15 -11.29
CA LYS A 244 10.05 -1.19 -11.51
C LYS A 244 10.06 -0.04 -10.50
N CYS A 245 9.11 -0.02 -9.56
CA CYS A 245 8.98 0.99 -8.52
C CYS A 245 10.12 0.90 -7.50
N HIS A 246 10.32 1.97 -6.74
CA HIS A 246 11.32 2.01 -5.67
C HIS A 246 10.90 1.07 -4.53
N LEU A 247 11.89 0.44 -3.90
CA LEU A 247 11.72 -0.43 -2.74
C LEU A 247 12.26 0.25 -1.48
N ALA A 248 11.49 0.18 -0.39
CA ALA A 248 11.94 0.56 0.94
C ALA A 248 11.84 -0.65 1.87
N ILE A 249 12.91 -0.99 2.58
CA ILE A 249 12.93 -2.11 3.53
C ILE A 249 12.95 -1.58 4.95
N SER A 250 11.95 -1.98 5.74
CA SER A 250 11.88 -1.73 7.18
C SER A 250 12.94 -2.57 7.90
N LEU A 251 14.13 -1.98 8.10
CA LEU A 251 15.26 -2.67 8.73
C LEU A 251 15.27 -2.47 10.24
N HIS A 252 15.31 -1.23 10.71
CA HIS A 252 15.21 -0.70 12.06
C HIS A 252 16.23 -1.23 13.08
N ASN A 253 16.90 -2.36 12.86
CA ASN A 253 18.02 -2.84 13.65
C ASN A 253 18.86 -3.86 12.86
N PRO A 254 20.22 -3.75 12.85
CA PRO A 254 21.09 -4.68 12.14
C PRO A 254 21.33 -6.00 12.88
N PHE A 255 21.03 -6.07 14.19
CA PHE A 255 21.22 -7.26 15.02
C PHE A 255 19.92 -8.09 15.07
N PRO A 256 19.95 -9.37 14.66
CA PRO A 256 18.74 -10.22 14.57
C PRO A 256 17.95 -10.34 15.87
N GLU A 257 18.65 -10.52 17.01
CA GLU A 257 18.01 -10.67 18.33
C GLU A 257 17.31 -9.39 18.79
N GLU A 258 17.91 -8.25 18.56
CA GLU A 258 17.32 -6.95 18.90
C GLU A 258 16.19 -6.61 17.94
N ARG A 259 16.38 -6.86 16.63
CA ARG A 259 15.31 -6.69 15.65
C ARG A 259 14.09 -7.54 16.01
N LEU A 260 14.28 -8.77 16.47
CA LEU A 260 13.20 -9.65 16.91
C LEU A 260 12.40 -9.07 18.08
N ARG A 261 13.05 -8.30 18.99
CA ARG A 261 12.37 -7.66 20.12
C ARG A 261 11.32 -6.65 19.68
N ILE A 262 11.55 -5.95 18.56
CA ILE A 262 10.67 -4.89 18.04
C ILE A 262 9.88 -5.31 16.81
N MET A 263 10.35 -6.30 16.04
CA MET A 263 9.76 -6.80 14.81
C MET A 263 9.67 -8.33 14.81
N PRO A 264 8.55 -8.92 15.23
CA PRO A 264 8.38 -10.39 15.29
C PRO A 264 8.59 -11.10 13.96
N VAL A 265 8.37 -10.41 12.84
CA VAL A 265 8.61 -10.93 11.47
C VAL A 265 10.04 -11.41 11.25
N GLN A 266 11.02 -10.93 12.01
CA GLN A 266 12.41 -11.37 11.96
C GLN A 266 12.57 -12.88 12.14
N LYS A 267 11.66 -13.52 12.90
CA LYS A 267 11.68 -14.97 13.11
C LYS A 267 11.42 -15.74 11.82
N ALA A 268 10.48 -15.27 11.00
CA ALA A 268 10.09 -15.92 9.76
C ALA A 268 10.93 -15.47 8.56
N TYR A 269 11.34 -14.21 8.55
CA TYR A 269 12.10 -13.58 7.48
C TYR A 269 13.29 -12.79 8.05
N PRO A 270 14.43 -13.46 8.29
CA PRO A 270 15.64 -12.82 8.79
C PRO A 270 16.11 -11.72 7.84
N VAL A 271 16.48 -10.55 8.39
CA VAL A 271 16.91 -9.40 7.57
C VAL A 271 18.13 -9.71 6.69
N SER A 272 19.00 -10.61 7.13
CA SER A 272 20.16 -11.09 6.34
C SER A 272 19.73 -11.81 5.05
N GLU A 273 18.64 -12.59 5.10
CA GLU A 273 18.09 -13.27 3.92
C GLU A 273 17.41 -12.26 2.99
N VAL A 274 16.70 -11.28 3.55
CA VAL A 274 16.10 -10.18 2.78
C VAL A 274 17.18 -9.43 1.99
N ILE A 275 18.28 -9.06 2.63
CA ILE A 275 19.40 -8.38 2.00
C ILE A 275 20.09 -9.30 0.97
N SER A 276 20.24 -10.60 1.27
CA SER A 276 20.80 -11.58 0.34
C SER A 276 19.94 -11.72 -0.92
N LEU A 277 18.62 -11.67 -0.79
CA LEU A 277 17.71 -11.63 -1.95
C LEU A 277 17.92 -10.35 -2.76
N ILE A 278 17.91 -9.18 -2.11
CA ILE A 278 18.06 -7.86 -2.76
C ILE A 278 19.37 -7.77 -3.55
N ARG A 279 20.48 -8.32 -3.03
CA ARG A 279 21.80 -8.34 -3.70
C ARG A 279 21.81 -9.05 -5.05
N ARG A 280 20.79 -9.83 -5.38
CA ARG A 280 20.68 -10.52 -6.69
C ARG A 280 20.09 -9.63 -7.78
N TYR A 281 19.66 -8.41 -7.44
CA TYR A 281 19.00 -7.48 -8.36
C TYR A 281 19.83 -6.21 -8.53
N ASP A 282 19.73 -5.63 -9.73
CA ASP A 282 20.40 -4.37 -10.08
C ASP A 282 19.54 -3.17 -9.67
N PHE A 283 20.14 -2.26 -8.93
CA PHE A 283 19.55 -0.99 -8.49
C PHE A 283 20.32 0.23 -9.04
N SER A 284 21.31 0.03 -9.89
CA SER A 284 22.10 1.12 -10.53
C SER A 284 21.28 1.97 -11.51
N GLY A 285 20.15 1.41 -11.98
CA GLY A 285 19.30 2.04 -12.98
C GLY A 285 18.22 2.96 -12.40
N GLN A 286 16.98 2.75 -12.84
CA GLN A 286 15.84 3.59 -12.46
C GLN A 286 15.26 3.24 -11.09
N ARG A 287 15.28 1.98 -10.70
CA ARG A 287 14.79 1.48 -9.41
C ARG A 287 15.84 1.75 -8.34
N ARG A 288 15.38 2.14 -7.14
CA ARG A 288 16.22 2.36 -5.98
C ARG A 288 15.77 1.47 -4.83
N VAL A 289 16.72 1.10 -3.96
CA VAL A 289 16.42 0.50 -2.67
C VAL A 289 16.83 1.45 -1.55
N SER A 290 15.94 1.59 -0.56
CA SER A 290 16.25 2.28 0.70
C SER A 290 15.99 1.36 1.89
N PHE A 291 16.67 1.63 2.99
CA PHE A 291 16.46 0.98 4.26
C PHE A 291 15.96 2.00 5.26
N GLU A 292 14.78 1.74 5.80
CA GLU A 292 14.15 2.60 6.79
C GLU A 292 14.63 2.18 8.18
N TYR A 293 15.10 3.15 8.97
CA TYR A 293 15.71 2.93 10.27
C TYR A 293 15.14 3.91 11.30
N THR A 294 14.12 3.47 12.05
CA THR A 294 13.58 4.24 13.17
C THR A 294 14.55 4.17 14.34
N MET A 295 14.96 5.33 14.85
CA MET A 295 15.97 5.43 15.89
C MET A 295 15.34 5.57 17.28
N PHE A 296 15.74 4.69 18.18
CA PHE A 296 15.28 4.64 19.58
C PHE A 296 16.45 4.91 20.51
N ASP A 297 16.23 5.82 21.46
CA ASP A 297 17.23 6.23 22.44
C ASP A 297 17.75 5.05 23.26
N GLY A 298 19.08 4.90 23.34
CA GLY A 298 19.76 3.85 24.09
C GLY A 298 19.49 2.42 23.60
N PHE A 299 18.89 2.22 22.42
CA PHE A 299 18.59 0.89 21.92
C PHE A 299 19.29 0.57 20.59
N ASN A 300 19.22 1.46 19.60
CA ASN A 300 19.77 1.21 18.27
C ASN A 300 20.46 2.43 17.66
N ASP A 301 20.81 3.42 18.46
CA ASP A 301 21.27 4.75 18.06
C ASP A 301 22.77 4.99 18.23
N ASP A 302 23.52 3.99 18.65
CA ASP A 302 24.94 4.10 18.95
C ASP A 302 25.86 3.74 17.77
N LYS A 303 27.16 3.95 17.98
CA LYS A 303 28.23 3.64 17.03
C LYS A 303 28.28 2.16 16.63
N VAL A 304 27.97 1.24 17.56
CA VAL A 304 28.05 -0.21 17.30
C VAL A 304 27.00 -0.61 16.29
N HIS A 305 25.78 -0.05 16.40
CA HIS A 305 24.70 -0.24 15.45
C HIS A 305 25.00 0.36 14.07
N ALA A 306 25.57 1.58 14.04
CA ALA A 306 26.00 2.20 12.79
C ALA A 306 27.05 1.35 12.06
N ASP A 307 28.06 0.83 12.78
CA ASP A 307 29.10 -0.02 12.20
C ASP A 307 28.55 -1.38 11.73
N ALA A 308 27.62 -1.96 12.46
CA ALA A 308 26.94 -3.18 12.07
C ALA A 308 26.11 -2.97 10.78
N LEU A 309 25.39 -1.85 10.70
CA LEU A 309 24.61 -1.48 9.51
C LEU A 309 25.51 -1.26 8.30
N ILE A 310 26.65 -0.57 8.45
CA ILE A 310 27.64 -0.38 7.40
C ILE A 310 28.14 -1.74 6.88
N ARG A 311 28.50 -2.65 7.79
CA ARG A 311 28.96 -4.01 7.39
C ARG A 311 27.86 -4.78 6.65
N LEU A 312 26.62 -4.70 7.13
CA LEU A 312 25.47 -5.41 6.59
C LEU A 312 25.13 -4.93 5.17
N LEU A 313 25.27 -3.63 4.89
CA LEU A 313 24.90 -3.01 3.61
C LEU A 313 26.10 -2.83 2.65
N ARG A 314 27.31 -3.20 3.05
CA ARG A 314 28.52 -3.02 2.25
C ARG A 314 28.37 -3.61 0.85
N GLY A 315 28.72 -2.79 -0.19
CA GLY A 315 28.66 -3.19 -1.58
C GLY A 315 27.25 -3.27 -2.19
N LEU A 316 26.23 -2.81 -1.47
CA LEU A 316 24.88 -2.63 -2.01
C LEU A 316 24.65 -1.16 -2.33
N GLU A 317 24.27 -0.86 -3.57
CA GLU A 317 23.86 0.49 -3.94
C GLU A 317 22.49 0.81 -3.33
N CYS A 318 22.51 1.49 -2.20
CA CYS A 318 21.33 1.75 -1.40
C CYS A 318 21.38 3.10 -0.68
N ARG A 319 20.27 3.43 -0.03
CA ARG A 319 20.15 4.59 0.88
C ARG A 319 19.64 4.13 2.24
N VAL A 320 19.94 4.89 3.26
CA VAL A 320 19.35 4.72 4.60
C VAL A 320 18.56 5.98 4.95
N ASN A 321 17.33 5.80 5.37
CA ASN A 321 16.49 6.87 5.88
C ASN A 321 16.34 6.69 7.39
N LEU A 322 16.91 7.62 8.18
CA LEU A 322 16.69 7.66 9.61
C LEU A 322 15.33 8.31 9.89
N ILE A 323 14.52 7.63 10.67
CA ILE A 323 13.16 8.05 11.02
C ILE A 323 13.13 8.40 12.51
N ARG A 324 12.58 9.58 12.83
CA ARG A 324 12.27 9.95 14.21
C ARG A 324 11.14 9.07 14.71
N PHE A 325 11.35 8.48 15.88
CA PHE A 325 10.27 7.73 16.52
C PHE A 325 9.28 8.69 17.18
N HIS A 326 8.00 8.45 16.98
CA HIS A 326 6.92 9.14 17.68
C HIS A 326 6.37 8.24 18.77
N LYS A 327 6.37 8.74 20.00
CA LYS A 327 5.97 7.96 21.19
C LYS A 327 4.56 7.42 21.03
N ILE A 328 4.43 6.13 21.25
CA ILE A 328 3.15 5.42 21.28
C ILE A 328 2.93 4.81 22.65
N PRO A 329 1.68 4.56 23.09
CA PRO A 329 1.40 3.94 24.39
C PRO A 329 2.15 2.60 24.56
N ASP A 330 2.58 2.30 25.77
CA ASP A 330 3.19 1.02 26.18
C ASP A 330 4.38 0.54 25.34
N PHE A 331 5.12 1.46 24.72
CA PHE A 331 6.39 1.15 24.06
C PHE A 331 7.53 1.74 24.89
N PRO A 332 8.56 0.93 25.27
CA PRO A 332 9.50 1.31 26.33
C PRO A 332 10.55 2.34 25.92
N TYR A 333 10.76 2.55 24.62
CA TYR A 333 11.81 3.43 24.13
C TYR A 333 11.27 4.81 23.78
N ASP A 334 12.14 5.80 23.82
CA ASP A 334 11.92 7.16 23.34
C ASP A 334 12.64 7.40 22.01
N CYS A 335 12.44 8.58 21.40
CA CYS A 335 13.16 8.97 20.20
C CYS A 335 14.62 9.25 20.50
N ALA A 336 15.53 8.78 19.67
CA ALA A 336 16.93 9.16 19.73
C ALA A 336 17.11 10.69 19.62
N SER A 337 18.11 11.22 20.29
CA SER A 337 18.42 12.66 20.24
C SER A 337 18.87 13.11 18.84
N ASP A 338 18.66 14.39 18.53
CA ASP A 338 19.14 14.98 17.27
C ASP A 338 20.66 14.84 17.09
N THR A 339 21.41 14.87 18.18
CA THR A 339 22.85 14.68 18.16
C THR A 339 23.19 13.24 17.77
N ALA A 340 22.55 12.24 18.40
CA ALA A 340 22.74 10.83 18.05
C ALA A 340 22.38 10.56 16.59
N MET A 341 21.24 11.07 16.12
CA MET A 341 20.83 10.94 14.72
C MET A 341 21.82 11.54 13.73
N LYS A 342 22.34 12.74 14.01
CA LYS A 342 23.36 13.40 13.18
C LYS A 342 24.67 12.61 13.14
N MET A 343 25.18 12.17 14.29
CA MET A 343 26.39 11.37 14.38
C MET A 343 26.26 10.03 13.64
N PHE A 344 25.10 9.38 13.76
CA PHE A 344 24.79 8.14 13.07
C PHE A 344 24.76 8.35 11.54
N MET A 345 24.07 9.41 11.08
CA MET A 345 24.01 9.80 9.66
C MET A 345 25.39 10.09 9.09
N GLU A 346 26.19 10.93 9.76
CA GLU A 346 27.55 11.29 9.34
C GLU A 346 28.43 10.05 9.23
N ARG A 347 28.31 9.12 10.19
CA ARG A 347 29.07 7.88 10.17
C ARG A 347 28.75 7.01 8.96
N LEU A 348 27.48 6.86 8.59
CA LEU A 348 27.08 6.12 7.38
C LEU A 348 27.60 6.83 6.13
N ASN A 349 27.41 8.14 6.01
CA ASN A 349 27.84 8.94 4.86
C ASN A 349 29.38 8.87 4.67
N ASN A 350 30.16 8.97 5.74
CA ASN A 350 31.62 8.85 5.71
C ASN A 350 32.09 7.43 5.32
N ASN A 351 31.20 6.43 5.36
CA ASN A 351 31.49 5.06 4.93
C ASN A 351 30.81 4.70 3.59
N GLY A 352 30.37 5.71 2.81
CA GLY A 352 29.87 5.54 1.46
C GLY A 352 28.41 5.08 1.37
N ILE A 353 27.63 5.12 2.47
CA ILE A 353 26.20 4.83 2.47
C ILE A 353 25.43 6.14 2.56
N LEU A 354 24.74 6.54 1.51
CA LEU A 354 23.91 7.74 1.51
C LEU A 354 22.82 7.64 2.58
N CYS A 355 22.94 8.46 3.61
CA CYS A 355 22.03 8.48 4.76
C CYS A 355 21.38 9.85 4.91
N THR A 356 20.08 9.89 5.17
CA THR A 356 19.32 11.13 5.44
C THR A 356 18.42 10.96 6.64
N ILE A 357 18.19 12.05 7.37
CA ILE A 357 17.19 12.11 8.44
C ILE A 357 15.88 12.59 7.81
N ARG A 358 14.81 11.81 7.90
CA ARG A 358 13.49 12.19 7.39
C ARG A 358 12.86 13.25 8.28
N THR A 359 12.31 14.28 7.66
CA THR A 359 11.48 15.26 8.36
C THR A 359 10.16 14.61 8.76
N SER A 360 9.79 14.72 10.03
CA SER A 360 8.45 14.34 10.50
C SER A 360 7.40 15.28 9.94
N ARG A 361 6.26 14.73 9.57
CA ARG A 361 5.11 15.46 9.04
C ARG A 361 3.83 14.99 9.70
N GLY A 362 2.90 15.92 9.97
CA GLY A 362 1.59 15.62 10.52
C GLY A 362 1.61 14.98 11.91
N GLU A 363 2.58 15.30 12.74
CA GLU A 363 2.70 14.75 14.08
C GLU A 363 1.52 15.15 14.98
N ASP A 364 1.10 16.41 14.88
CA ASP A 364 -0.01 17.02 15.63
C ASP A 364 -1.38 16.37 15.32
N ILE A 365 -1.51 15.72 14.17
CA ILE A 365 -2.73 15.00 13.77
C ILE A 365 -2.54 13.46 13.76
N LEU A 366 -1.49 12.94 14.41
CA LEU A 366 -1.16 11.51 14.46
C LEU A 366 -1.04 10.90 13.05
N ALA A 367 -0.41 11.62 12.12
CA ALA A 367 -0.22 11.18 10.74
C ALA A 367 1.24 10.79 10.42
N ALA A 368 2.16 10.92 11.38
CA ALA A 368 3.55 10.50 11.19
C ALA A 368 3.70 8.98 11.07
N CYS A 369 4.85 8.53 10.55
CA CYS A 369 5.13 7.11 10.35
C CYS A 369 4.95 6.28 11.62
N GLY A 370 4.16 5.21 11.54
CA GLY A 370 3.86 4.31 12.65
C GLY A 370 2.69 4.73 13.54
N MET A 371 2.09 5.91 13.32
CA MET A 371 1.01 6.43 14.17
C MET A 371 -0.41 6.11 13.66
N LEU A 372 -0.57 5.64 12.43
CA LEU A 372 -1.89 5.39 11.82
C LEU A 372 -2.63 4.24 12.51
N ALA A 373 -3.87 4.48 12.86
CA ALA A 373 -4.69 3.56 13.64
C ALA A 373 -6.09 3.30 13.08
N GLY A 374 -6.50 3.93 11.97
CA GLY A 374 -7.84 3.74 11.39
C GLY A 374 -8.98 4.22 12.30
N GLN A 375 -8.71 5.12 13.24
CA GLN A 375 -9.69 5.60 14.20
C GLN A 375 -9.97 7.08 13.98
N HIS A 376 -11.23 7.51 14.21
CA HIS A 376 -11.52 8.92 14.36
C HIS A 376 -10.69 9.48 15.51
N SER A 377 -9.88 10.50 15.25
CA SER A 377 -9.32 11.34 16.30
C SER A 377 -10.53 11.98 17.01
N GLN A 378 -10.87 11.51 18.19
CA GLN A 378 -11.79 12.23 19.06
C GLN A 378 -11.04 13.49 19.49
N GLN A 379 -11.38 14.62 18.88
CA GLN A 379 -11.13 15.95 19.42
C GLN A 379 -12.35 16.41 20.19
#